data_48d0f0869065d943455a4b0c94568deb
#
_entry.id   48d0f0869065d943455a4b0c94568deb
#
_cell.length_a   1.000
_cell.length_b   1.000
_cell.length_c   1.000
_cell.angle_alpha   90.00
_cell.angle_beta   90.00
_cell.angle_gamma   90.00
#
_symmetry.space_group_name_H-M   'P 1'
#
loop_
_entity.id
_entity.type
_entity.pdbx_description
1 polymer ?
#
loop_
_entity_poly.entity_id
_entity_poly.type
_entity_poly.pdbx_seq_one_letter_code
_entity_poly.pdbx_strand_id
1 'polypeptide(L)'
;MAKRRVVVTGMGAVTPIGLSVDEFWQNVKAQKTGFSEITKFDTTNYKCKLAAEVKEFDAKNYMDAKEARRMELFSQYAVAAAKEAIEDAGLEMDQEDPYMAGCAIGSGVGSLQAIEREHTRLIEKGPGRVGPLFVPMMISNMAAGNVSIHFGLKGKSINVVTACATGTNTIGEAFRAIQYGEADIMVSGGTEGSICPTAIAGFTSLTALTAETDPERCSIPFDKERSGFVMGEGAAVVVLEELEHAKRRGAKIYAEVVGYGCSSDAYHITSPAEDGSGAARAMLNAVQDAGITVDEVNYINAHGTSTHHNDLFETRAIKLAFGAHAGEMKVNSTKSMVGHMLGAAGAIEFVTCVKEIEEDYIHATVGYKVPDEELDLDYCKEPVSMEVQYALSNSLGFGGHNASILLKKYTIVSDKDINGCR
;
A
#
# COMPACT_ATOMS: atom_id res chain seq x y z
N MET A 1 7.28 -20.82 -21.57
CA MET A 1 8.35 -20.82 -20.56
C MET A 1 7.70 -20.95 -19.19
N ALA A 2 8.32 -21.63 -18.23
CA ALA A 2 7.84 -21.62 -16.86
C ALA A 2 7.92 -20.18 -16.32
N LYS A 3 6.92 -19.77 -15.51
CA LYS A 3 6.92 -18.46 -14.85
C LYS A 3 8.11 -18.38 -13.87
N ARG A 4 8.81 -17.24 -13.85
CA ARG A 4 9.90 -17.00 -12.90
C ARG A 4 9.32 -16.75 -11.51
N ARG A 5 10.00 -17.21 -10.46
CA ARG A 5 9.63 -16.94 -9.07
C ARG A 5 10.10 -15.54 -8.67
N VAL A 6 9.31 -14.86 -7.85
CA VAL A 6 9.55 -13.47 -7.47
C VAL A 6 9.57 -13.35 -5.95
N VAL A 7 10.62 -12.74 -5.42
CA VAL A 7 10.83 -12.60 -3.98
C VAL A 7 10.98 -11.14 -3.57
N VAL A 8 10.70 -10.85 -2.31
CA VAL A 8 10.92 -9.56 -1.66
C VAL A 8 12.28 -9.58 -1.00
N THR A 9 13.17 -8.67 -1.41
CA THR A 9 14.53 -8.60 -0.88
C THR A 9 14.83 -7.32 -0.11
N GLY A 10 13.97 -6.29 -0.25
CA GLY A 10 14.11 -5.06 0.51
C GLY A 10 12.78 -4.32 0.65
N MET A 11 12.69 -3.51 1.69
CA MET A 11 11.51 -2.72 2.03
C MET A 11 11.91 -1.35 2.55
N GLY A 12 11.05 -0.34 2.29
CA GLY A 12 11.21 1.00 2.82
C GLY A 12 9.85 1.66 3.03
N ALA A 13 9.75 2.52 4.05
CA ALA A 13 8.50 3.14 4.43
C ALA A 13 8.66 4.56 4.98
N VAL A 14 7.72 5.42 4.61
CA VAL A 14 7.49 6.73 5.22
C VAL A 14 6.02 6.78 5.58
N THR A 15 5.70 6.79 6.87
CA THR A 15 4.31 6.66 7.36
C THR A 15 4.04 7.64 8.49
N PRO A 16 2.75 7.84 8.86
CA PRO A 16 2.39 8.66 10.03
C PRO A 16 2.92 8.15 11.37
N ILE A 17 3.34 6.88 11.44
CA ILE A 17 3.83 6.24 12.67
C ILE A 17 5.28 5.77 12.58
N GLY A 18 6.02 6.16 11.55
CA GLY A 18 7.45 5.83 11.41
C GLY A 18 8.01 6.23 10.06
N LEU A 19 9.26 6.67 10.04
CA LEU A 19 9.98 7.09 8.84
C LEU A 19 10.94 6.01 8.31
N SER A 20 10.81 4.79 8.81
CA SER A 20 11.47 3.58 8.34
C SER A 20 10.58 2.37 8.58
N VAL A 21 10.86 1.25 7.91
CA VAL A 21 10.14 -0.01 8.14
C VAL A 21 10.28 -0.48 9.58
N ASP A 22 11.46 -0.38 10.17
CA ASP A 22 11.70 -0.80 11.55
C ASP A 22 10.89 0.05 12.54
N GLU A 23 10.92 1.39 12.41
CA GLU A 23 10.14 2.28 13.26
C GLU A 23 8.63 2.04 13.09
N PHE A 24 8.18 1.96 11.84
CA PHE A 24 6.79 1.63 11.52
C PHE A 24 6.36 0.33 12.20
N TRP A 25 7.12 -0.75 12.04
CA TRP A 25 6.77 -2.05 12.59
C TRP A 25 6.79 -2.12 14.11
N GLN A 26 7.76 -1.46 14.76
CA GLN A 26 7.76 -1.34 16.22
C GLN A 26 6.52 -0.58 16.72
N ASN A 27 6.11 0.48 16.03
CA ASN A 27 4.93 1.24 16.37
C ASN A 27 3.62 0.47 16.07
N VAL A 28 3.60 -0.37 15.03
CA VAL A 28 2.48 -1.32 14.77
C VAL A 28 2.34 -2.30 15.94
N LYS A 29 3.43 -2.93 16.37
CA LYS A 29 3.43 -3.84 17.54
C LYS A 29 3.04 -3.14 18.84
N ALA A 30 3.38 -1.87 18.98
CA ALA A 30 2.97 -1.03 20.12
C ALA A 30 1.54 -0.49 19.98
N GLN A 31 0.81 -0.83 18.91
CA GLN A 31 -0.56 -0.37 18.62
C GLN A 31 -0.68 1.17 18.58
N LYS A 32 0.39 1.86 18.15
CA LYS A 32 0.44 3.31 18.07
C LYS A 32 -0.34 3.79 16.85
N THR A 33 -1.18 4.81 17.05
CA THR A 33 -1.93 5.46 15.96
C THR A 33 -1.29 6.78 15.53
N GLY A 34 -1.41 7.11 14.24
CA GLY A 34 -0.87 8.35 13.66
C GLY A 34 -1.87 9.50 13.58
N PHE A 35 -3.05 9.38 14.22
CA PHE A 35 -4.14 10.35 14.09
C PHE A 35 -3.94 11.58 14.97
N SER A 36 -4.12 12.75 14.39
CA SER A 36 -4.11 14.04 15.10
C SER A 36 -4.87 15.08 14.29
N GLU A 37 -5.11 16.24 14.90
CA GLU A 37 -5.62 17.38 14.16
C GLU A 37 -4.71 17.73 12.98
N ILE A 38 -5.33 18.08 11.85
CA ILE A 38 -4.61 18.52 10.65
C ILE A 38 -3.86 19.81 10.97
N THR A 39 -2.55 19.80 10.68
CA THR A 39 -1.66 20.94 10.95
C THR A 39 -1.26 21.70 9.70
N LYS A 40 -1.45 21.13 8.51
CA LYS A 40 -0.99 21.68 7.22
C LYS A 40 -1.77 22.90 6.74
N PHE A 41 -3.00 23.09 7.25
CA PHE A 41 -3.87 24.23 6.91
C PHE A 41 -4.93 24.47 7.99
N ASP A 42 -5.58 25.63 7.96
CA ASP A 42 -6.67 25.97 8.89
C ASP A 42 -7.94 25.16 8.59
N THR A 43 -8.34 24.34 9.56
CA THR A 43 -9.51 23.46 9.47
C THR A 43 -10.77 24.06 10.10
N THR A 44 -10.78 25.33 10.51
CA THR A 44 -11.91 25.95 11.24
C THR A 44 -13.26 25.69 10.56
N ASN A 45 -13.31 25.80 9.24
CA ASN A 45 -14.53 25.63 8.44
C ASN A 45 -14.73 24.19 7.90
N TYR A 46 -13.87 23.24 8.24
CA TYR A 46 -13.98 21.85 7.80
C TYR A 46 -14.73 21.02 8.82
N LYS A 47 -15.54 20.05 8.35
CA LYS A 47 -16.20 19.07 9.22
C LYS A 47 -15.21 18.03 9.75
N CYS A 48 -14.34 17.55 8.85
CA CYS A 48 -13.30 16.57 9.18
C CYS A 48 -12.05 17.32 9.65
N LYS A 49 -11.58 17.01 10.84
CA LYS A 49 -10.51 17.71 11.55
C LYS A 49 -9.24 16.89 11.67
N LEU A 50 -9.37 15.55 11.58
CA LEU A 50 -8.28 14.62 11.84
C LEU A 50 -7.69 14.08 10.54
N ALA A 51 -6.39 13.85 10.55
CA ALA A 51 -5.65 13.14 9.52
C ALA A 51 -4.49 12.35 10.15
N ALA A 52 -3.93 11.44 9.37
CA ALA A 52 -2.68 10.76 9.67
C ALA A 52 -1.55 11.39 8.85
N GLU A 53 -0.99 12.48 9.36
CA GLU A 53 0.09 13.24 8.73
C GLU A 53 1.45 12.60 9.01
N VAL A 54 2.33 12.58 8.00
CA VAL A 54 3.76 12.28 8.20
C VAL A 54 4.40 13.45 8.93
N LYS A 55 5.00 13.18 10.08
CA LYS A 55 5.66 14.17 10.94
C LYS A 55 7.18 14.05 10.84
N GLU A 56 7.88 15.17 11.11
CA GLU A 56 9.35 15.23 11.20
C GLU A 56 10.10 14.79 9.93
N PHE A 57 9.43 14.71 8.79
CA PHE A 57 10.06 14.37 7.52
C PHE A 57 10.87 15.56 6.98
N ASP A 58 12.17 15.37 6.80
CA ASP A 58 13.02 16.30 6.05
C ASP A 58 13.64 15.59 4.85
N ALA A 59 13.23 15.99 3.66
CA ALA A 59 13.70 15.40 2.40
C ALA A 59 15.25 15.45 2.24
N LYS A 60 15.92 16.39 2.90
CA LYS A 60 17.39 16.53 2.84
C LYS A 60 18.13 15.36 3.48
N ASN A 61 17.46 14.55 4.31
CA ASN A 61 18.04 13.34 4.88
C ASN A 61 18.14 12.21 3.82
N TYR A 62 17.40 12.33 2.71
CA TYR A 62 17.25 11.29 1.72
C TYR A 62 17.75 11.68 0.33
N MET A 63 17.78 12.98 0.01
CA MET A 63 18.14 13.49 -1.31
C MET A 63 18.75 14.89 -1.24
N ASP A 64 19.42 15.33 -2.31
CA ASP A 64 19.96 16.69 -2.40
C ASP A 64 18.86 17.76 -2.31
N ALA A 65 19.14 18.86 -1.61
CA ALA A 65 18.18 19.95 -1.40
C ALA A 65 17.70 20.63 -2.71
N LYS A 66 18.50 20.58 -3.79
CA LYS A 66 18.12 21.09 -5.11
C LYS A 66 17.16 20.13 -5.81
N GLU A 67 17.38 18.83 -5.64
CA GLU A 67 16.52 17.78 -6.12
C GLU A 67 15.16 17.83 -5.38
N ALA A 68 15.15 17.86 -4.05
CA ALA A 68 13.95 17.94 -3.23
C ALA A 68 13.03 19.11 -3.63
N ARG A 69 13.61 20.30 -3.95
CA ARG A 69 12.84 21.48 -4.38
C ARG A 69 12.14 21.33 -5.73
N ARG A 70 12.45 20.29 -6.50
CA ARG A 70 11.82 19.98 -7.80
C ARG A 70 10.77 18.88 -7.72
N MET A 71 10.48 18.41 -6.50
CA MET A 71 9.51 17.36 -6.20
C MET A 71 8.46 17.85 -5.22
N GLU A 72 7.23 17.41 -5.39
CA GLU A 72 6.19 17.50 -4.37
C GLU A 72 6.29 16.34 -3.37
N LEU A 73 5.57 16.44 -2.25
CA LEU A 73 5.70 15.50 -1.13
C LEU A 73 5.57 14.03 -1.54
N PHE A 74 4.60 13.68 -2.39
CA PHE A 74 4.42 12.30 -2.81
C PHE A 74 5.66 11.72 -3.51
N SER A 75 6.37 12.53 -4.31
CA SER A 75 7.63 12.12 -4.93
C SER A 75 8.79 12.08 -3.94
N GLN A 76 8.85 13.01 -2.99
CA GLN A 76 9.87 13.01 -1.93
C GLN A 76 9.73 11.78 -1.03
N TYR A 77 8.51 11.43 -0.63
CA TYR A 77 8.23 10.21 0.15
C TYR A 77 8.62 8.94 -0.63
N ALA A 78 8.31 8.90 -1.93
CA ALA A 78 8.67 7.77 -2.79
C ALA A 78 10.19 7.57 -2.89
N VAL A 79 10.98 8.64 -3.09
CA VAL A 79 12.45 8.56 -3.15
C VAL A 79 13.02 8.15 -1.78
N ALA A 80 12.49 8.67 -0.68
CA ALA A 80 12.93 8.31 0.67
C ALA A 80 12.68 6.83 0.97
N ALA A 81 11.46 6.33 0.72
CA ALA A 81 11.14 4.93 0.90
C ALA A 81 11.91 4.00 -0.07
N ALA A 82 12.12 4.43 -1.33
CA ALA A 82 12.93 3.67 -2.28
C ALA A 82 14.40 3.57 -1.86
N LYS A 83 14.95 4.63 -1.26
CA LYS A 83 16.33 4.61 -0.72
C LYS A 83 16.45 3.54 0.36
N GLU A 84 15.58 3.53 1.35
CA GLU A 84 15.58 2.51 2.40
C GLU A 84 15.43 1.11 1.81
N ALA A 85 14.49 0.90 0.87
CA ALA A 85 14.25 -0.40 0.25
C ALA A 85 15.49 -0.94 -0.50
N ILE A 86 16.19 -0.08 -1.24
CA ILE A 86 17.40 -0.44 -2.00
C ILE A 86 18.57 -0.73 -1.04
N GLU A 87 18.72 0.07 0.02
CA GLU A 87 19.73 -0.15 1.07
C GLU A 87 19.45 -1.45 1.83
N ASP A 88 18.19 -1.72 2.21
CA ASP A 88 17.77 -2.95 2.88
C ASP A 88 18.00 -4.18 1.99
N ALA A 89 17.73 -4.06 0.69
CA ALA A 89 18.03 -5.11 -0.29
C ALA A 89 19.54 -5.36 -0.47
N GLY A 90 20.42 -4.46 -0.04
CA GLY A 90 21.84 -4.51 -0.33
C GLY A 90 22.13 -4.45 -1.83
N LEU A 91 21.33 -3.70 -2.61
CA LEU A 91 21.53 -3.55 -4.04
C LEU A 91 22.59 -2.51 -4.36
N GLU A 92 23.60 -2.92 -5.09
CA GLU A 92 24.66 -2.05 -5.64
C GLU A 92 24.41 -1.88 -7.15
N MET A 93 23.71 -0.79 -7.51
CA MET A 93 23.22 -0.59 -8.88
C MET A 93 24.31 -0.51 -9.95
N ASP A 94 25.56 -0.28 -9.60
CA ASP A 94 26.72 -0.33 -10.48
C ASP A 94 27.17 -1.77 -10.84
N GLN A 95 26.67 -2.77 -10.11
CA GLN A 95 26.90 -4.19 -10.37
C GLN A 95 25.75 -4.85 -11.15
N GLU A 96 24.65 -4.12 -11.33
CA GLU A 96 23.44 -4.63 -11.96
C GLU A 96 23.29 -4.15 -13.42
N ASP A 97 22.56 -4.91 -14.24
CA ASP A 97 22.14 -4.40 -15.55
C ASP A 97 21.02 -3.36 -15.34
N PRO A 98 21.28 -2.06 -15.54
CA PRO A 98 20.29 -1.02 -15.27
C PRO A 98 19.05 -1.12 -16.18
N TYR A 99 19.14 -1.83 -17.33
CA TYR A 99 18.00 -2.07 -18.21
C TYR A 99 17.13 -3.26 -17.77
N MET A 100 17.65 -4.11 -16.89
CA MET A 100 16.88 -5.18 -16.23
C MET A 100 16.41 -4.78 -14.82
N ALA A 101 16.71 -3.56 -14.38
CA ALA A 101 16.23 -2.96 -13.14
C ALA A 101 15.22 -1.86 -13.46
N GLY A 102 13.94 -2.12 -13.11
CA GLY A 102 12.82 -1.23 -13.40
C GLY A 102 12.25 -0.55 -12.15
N CYS A 103 11.31 0.36 -12.37
CA CYS A 103 10.60 1.09 -11.33
C CYS A 103 9.09 1.09 -11.61
N ALA A 104 8.29 0.76 -10.62
CA ALA A 104 6.84 0.85 -10.68
C ALA A 104 6.33 1.46 -9.37
N ILE A 105 6.05 2.75 -9.35
CA ILE A 105 5.52 3.44 -8.16
C ILE A 105 4.28 4.24 -8.56
N GLY A 106 3.16 3.92 -7.90
CA GLY A 106 1.88 4.55 -8.13
C GLY A 106 1.57 5.67 -7.14
N SER A 107 0.84 6.69 -7.60
CA SER A 107 0.15 7.67 -6.76
C SER A 107 -1.26 7.80 -7.28
N GLY A 108 -2.26 7.79 -6.39
CA GLY A 108 -3.67 7.88 -6.77
C GLY A 108 -4.04 9.25 -7.33
N VAL A 109 -3.39 10.31 -6.86
CA VAL A 109 -3.79 11.69 -7.14
C VAL A 109 -2.65 12.56 -7.70
N GLY A 110 -1.40 12.24 -7.39
CA GLY A 110 -0.27 13.13 -7.63
C GLY A 110 -0.28 14.30 -6.63
N SER A 111 0.01 15.54 -7.06
CA SER A 111 0.00 16.70 -6.15
C SER A 111 -1.16 17.66 -6.40
N LEU A 112 -2.21 17.53 -5.59
CA LEU A 112 -3.28 18.55 -5.53
C LEU A 112 -2.76 19.87 -4.97
N GLN A 113 -1.81 19.87 -4.04
CA GLN A 113 -1.19 21.07 -3.49
C GLN A 113 -0.52 21.91 -4.58
N ALA A 114 0.16 21.26 -5.54
CA ALA A 114 0.74 21.96 -6.68
C ALA A 114 -0.35 22.61 -7.55
N ILE A 115 -1.46 21.90 -7.77
CA ILE A 115 -2.61 22.43 -8.53
C ILE A 115 -3.21 23.64 -7.81
N GLU A 116 -3.50 23.54 -6.51
CA GLU A 116 -4.05 24.65 -5.71
C GLU A 116 -3.16 25.89 -5.79
N ARG A 117 -1.87 25.71 -5.52
CA ARG A 117 -0.87 26.76 -5.51
C ARG A 117 -0.72 27.45 -6.88
N GLU A 118 -0.58 26.68 -7.93
CA GLU A 118 -0.36 27.25 -9.27
C GLU A 118 -1.65 27.78 -9.90
N HIS A 119 -2.81 27.21 -9.58
CA HIS A 119 -4.10 27.75 -9.97
C HIS A 119 -4.36 29.13 -9.31
N THR A 120 -4.11 29.24 -8.00
CA THR A 120 -4.21 30.54 -7.30
C THR A 120 -3.27 31.57 -7.95
N ARG A 121 -2.02 31.18 -8.24
CA ARG A 121 -1.06 32.05 -8.91
C ARG A 121 -1.51 32.46 -10.32
N LEU A 122 -2.12 31.55 -11.07
CA LEU A 122 -2.71 31.84 -12.39
C LEU A 122 -3.81 32.91 -12.30
N ILE A 123 -4.73 32.76 -11.35
CA ILE A 123 -5.87 33.70 -11.17
C ILE A 123 -5.38 35.07 -10.70
N GLU A 124 -4.48 35.10 -9.72
CA GLU A 124 -4.03 36.39 -9.13
C GLU A 124 -3.01 37.14 -9.99
N LYS A 125 -2.14 36.40 -10.72
CA LYS A 125 -0.93 36.98 -11.35
C LYS A 125 -0.82 36.73 -12.85
N GLY A 126 -1.78 35.98 -13.42
CA GLY A 126 -1.82 35.65 -14.85
C GLY A 126 -0.90 34.49 -15.28
N PRO A 127 -1.05 34.01 -16.54
CA PRO A 127 -0.42 32.78 -17.03
C PRO A 127 1.12 32.84 -17.06
N GLY A 128 1.72 34.01 -17.21
CA GLY A 128 3.19 34.17 -17.20
C GLY A 128 3.85 33.95 -15.82
N ARG A 129 3.06 33.69 -14.78
CA ARG A 129 3.53 33.48 -13.40
C ARG A 129 3.41 32.03 -12.93
N VAL A 130 2.76 31.16 -13.69
CA VAL A 130 2.73 29.72 -13.42
C VAL A 130 4.15 29.17 -13.46
N GLY A 131 4.50 28.33 -12.46
CA GLY A 131 5.83 27.78 -12.33
C GLY A 131 6.22 26.87 -13.52
N PRO A 132 7.45 26.94 -14.04
CA PRO A 132 7.87 26.15 -15.21
C PRO A 132 7.92 24.65 -14.93
N LEU A 133 8.00 24.24 -13.67
CA LEU A 133 8.01 22.83 -13.25
C LEU A 133 6.62 22.36 -12.77
N PHE A 134 5.56 23.20 -12.90
CA PHE A 134 4.23 22.83 -12.41
C PHE A 134 3.79 21.45 -12.89
N VAL A 135 3.79 21.23 -14.21
CA VAL A 135 3.31 19.95 -14.77
C VAL A 135 4.13 18.76 -14.28
N PRO A 136 5.48 18.72 -14.40
CA PRO A 136 6.25 17.57 -13.91
C PRO A 136 6.21 17.42 -12.38
N MET A 137 5.88 18.46 -11.61
CA MET A 137 5.75 18.32 -10.16
C MET A 137 4.38 17.74 -9.75
N MET A 138 3.32 17.94 -10.55
CA MET A 138 1.97 17.54 -10.14
C MET A 138 1.53 16.17 -10.65
N ILE A 139 2.05 15.70 -11.80
CA ILE A 139 1.58 14.45 -12.41
C ILE A 139 2.08 13.21 -11.66
N SER A 140 1.19 12.25 -11.48
CA SER A 140 1.40 11.08 -10.61
C SER A 140 2.55 10.16 -11.03
N ASN A 141 2.87 10.07 -12.34
CA ASN A 141 3.98 9.22 -12.82
C ASN A 141 5.37 9.71 -12.39
N MET A 142 5.47 10.93 -11.85
CA MET A 142 6.77 11.48 -11.46
C MET A 142 7.32 10.87 -10.17
N ALA A 143 6.53 10.16 -9.38
CA ALA A 143 7.08 9.33 -8.32
C ALA A 143 8.03 8.25 -8.90
N ALA A 144 7.55 7.45 -9.85
CA ALA A 144 8.38 6.45 -10.54
C ALA A 144 9.53 7.09 -11.33
N GLY A 145 9.24 8.22 -12.03
CA GLY A 145 10.26 8.93 -12.80
C GLY A 145 11.40 9.47 -11.94
N ASN A 146 11.11 10.10 -10.79
CA ASN A 146 12.12 10.62 -9.88
C ASN A 146 12.93 9.50 -9.23
N VAL A 147 12.31 8.41 -8.81
CA VAL A 147 13.02 7.22 -8.29
C VAL A 147 13.93 6.62 -9.35
N SER A 148 13.44 6.45 -10.58
CA SER A 148 14.27 5.95 -11.69
C SER A 148 15.49 6.82 -11.96
N ILE A 149 15.32 8.16 -11.96
CA ILE A 149 16.41 9.12 -12.17
C ILE A 149 17.40 9.06 -11.00
N HIS A 150 16.90 9.03 -9.77
CA HIS A 150 17.74 9.09 -8.56
C HIS A 150 18.65 7.85 -8.44
N PHE A 151 18.11 6.66 -8.74
CA PHE A 151 18.82 5.40 -8.56
C PHE A 151 19.37 4.80 -9.87
N GLY A 152 19.18 5.47 -11.01
CA GLY A 152 19.70 5.00 -12.29
C GLY A 152 18.99 3.77 -12.87
N LEU A 153 17.71 3.55 -12.54
CA LEU A 153 16.91 2.43 -13.01
C LEU A 153 16.46 2.72 -14.46
N LYS A 154 16.95 1.96 -15.43
CA LYS A 154 16.72 2.21 -16.87
C LYS A 154 15.80 1.16 -17.52
N GLY A 155 15.33 0.20 -16.75
CA GLY A 155 14.35 -0.78 -17.19
C GLY A 155 12.95 -0.19 -17.32
N LYS A 156 11.94 -1.05 -17.24
CA LYS A 156 10.53 -0.66 -17.30
C LYS A 156 10.22 0.35 -16.18
N SER A 157 9.75 1.55 -16.54
CA SER A 157 9.30 2.56 -15.57
C SER A 157 7.84 2.90 -15.82
N ILE A 158 6.97 2.58 -14.86
CA ILE A 158 5.52 2.74 -14.98
C ILE A 158 4.88 3.31 -13.72
N ASN A 159 3.73 3.92 -13.91
CA ASN A 159 2.81 4.34 -12.85
C ASN A 159 1.44 3.73 -13.14
N VAL A 160 0.92 2.93 -12.23
CA VAL A 160 -0.47 2.44 -12.28
C VAL A 160 -1.32 3.35 -11.39
N VAL A 161 -2.50 3.73 -11.88
CA VAL A 161 -3.45 4.55 -11.12
C VAL A 161 -4.80 3.86 -11.08
N THR A 162 -5.17 3.33 -9.92
CA THR A 162 -6.43 2.65 -9.64
C THR A 162 -7.03 3.10 -8.30
N ALA A 163 -6.97 4.41 -8.07
CA ALA A 163 -7.41 5.04 -6.81
C ALA A 163 -6.77 4.35 -5.58
N CYS A 164 -7.58 3.87 -4.63
CA CYS A 164 -7.08 3.23 -3.40
C CYS A 164 -6.40 1.87 -3.64
N ALA A 165 -6.60 1.23 -4.80
CA ALA A 165 -5.93 -0.01 -5.17
C ALA A 165 -4.58 0.20 -5.89
N THR A 166 -4.16 1.45 -6.08
CA THR A 166 -2.95 1.83 -6.82
C THR A 166 -1.70 1.07 -6.35
N GLY A 167 -1.40 1.06 -5.05
CA GLY A 167 -0.20 0.41 -4.51
C GLY A 167 -0.18 -1.09 -4.78
N THR A 168 -1.28 -1.78 -4.52
CA THR A 168 -1.41 -3.23 -4.77
C THR A 168 -1.32 -3.56 -6.27
N ASN A 169 -2.02 -2.81 -7.12
CA ASN A 169 -1.91 -3.03 -8.57
C ASN A 169 -0.50 -2.75 -9.08
N THR A 170 0.16 -1.70 -8.59
CA THR A 170 1.52 -1.35 -9.01
C THR A 170 2.52 -2.46 -8.65
N ILE A 171 2.45 -3.01 -7.43
CA ILE A 171 3.29 -4.14 -7.00
C ILE A 171 2.93 -5.40 -7.82
N GLY A 172 1.64 -5.63 -8.09
CA GLY A 172 1.19 -6.74 -8.92
C GLY A 172 1.72 -6.67 -10.36
N GLU A 173 1.75 -5.49 -10.99
CA GLU A 173 2.32 -5.29 -12.31
C GLU A 173 3.86 -5.44 -12.33
N ALA A 174 4.53 -5.01 -11.26
CA ALA A 174 5.97 -5.25 -11.08
C ALA A 174 6.28 -6.75 -10.92
N PHE A 175 5.47 -7.47 -10.13
CA PHE A 175 5.52 -8.93 -10.02
C PHE A 175 5.39 -9.59 -11.40
N ARG A 176 4.41 -9.17 -12.22
CA ARG A 176 4.24 -9.69 -13.58
C ARG A 176 5.45 -9.40 -14.47
N ALA A 177 6.02 -8.20 -14.40
CA ALA A 177 7.19 -7.83 -15.21
C ALA A 177 8.37 -8.80 -14.95
N ILE A 178 8.65 -9.13 -13.68
CA ILE A 178 9.70 -10.10 -13.33
C ILE A 178 9.29 -11.52 -13.74
N GLN A 179 8.05 -11.92 -13.45
CA GLN A 179 7.54 -13.27 -13.73
C GLN A 179 7.63 -13.62 -15.22
N TYR A 180 7.45 -12.63 -16.11
CA TYR A 180 7.54 -12.80 -17.56
C TYR A 180 8.92 -12.47 -18.15
N GLY A 181 9.89 -12.10 -17.33
CA GLY A 181 11.27 -11.87 -17.77
C GLY A 181 11.52 -10.50 -18.39
N GLU A 182 10.64 -9.51 -18.16
CA GLU A 182 10.85 -8.13 -18.61
C GLU A 182 11.86 -7.38 -17.72
N ALA A 183 12.04 -7.84 -16.48
CA ALA A 183 12.99 -7.30 -15.51
C ALA A 183 13.51 -8.42 -14.59
N ASP A 184 14.71 -8.23 -14.03
CA ASP A 184 15.24 -9.05 -12.93
C ASP A 184 14.94 -8.41 -11.57
N ILE A 185 14.88 -7.09 -11.53
CA ILE A 185 14.65 -6.26 -10.34
C ILE A 185 13.56 -5.24 -10.64
N MET A 186 12.61 -5.07 -9.72
CA MET A 186 11.64 -3.99 -9.74
C MET A 186 11.58 -3.28 -8.39
N VAL A 187 11.89 -1.99 -8.37
CA VAL A 187 11.61 -1.10 -7.24
C VAL A 187 10.15 -0.66 -7.36
N SER A 188 9.29 -1.13 -6.48
CA SER A 188 7.84 -1.01 -6.64
C SER A 188 7.13 -0.61 -5.37
N GLY A 189 6.01 0.10 -5.52
CA GLY A 189 5.21 0.51 -4.37
C GLY A 189 4.16 1.56 -4.69
N GLY A 190 3.78 2.30 -3.65
CA GLY A 190 2.80 3.36 -3.73
C GLY A 190 3.16 4.55 -2.83
N THR A 191 2.71 5.72 -3.21
CA THR A 191 2.95 6.97 -2.49
C THR A 191 1.76 7.90 -2.57
N GLU A 192 1.54 8.70 -1.53
CA GLU A 192 0.54 9.75 -1.54
C GLU A 192 0.94 10.89 -0.59
N GLY A 193 0.67 12.14 -1.00
CA GLY A 193 0.91 13.32 -0.18
C GLY A 193 -0.25 14.31 -0.29
N SER A 194 -1.49 13.81 -0.20
CA SER A 194 -2.69 14.55 -0.60
C SER A 194 -3.48 15.20 0.55
N ILE A 195 -2.89 15.35 1.75
CA ILE A 195 -3.54 16.08 2.85
C ILE A 195 -3.46 17.59 2.56
N CYS A 196 -4.49 18.13 1.93
CA CYS A 196 -4.60 19.54 1.54
C CYS A 196 -6.07 20.00 1.54
N PRO A 197 -6.32 21.32 1.49
CA PRO A 197 -7.68 21.89 1.53
C PRO A 197 -8.66 21.25 0.56
N THR A 198 -8.30 21.19 -0.74
CA THR A 198 -9.19 20.66 -1.79
C THR A 198 -9.48 19.17 -1.61
N ALA A 199 -8.48 18.37 -1.24
CA ALA A 199 -8.67 16.94 -1.03
C ALA A 199 -9.60 16.66 0.16
N ILE A 200 -9.34 17.27 1.32
CA ILE A 200 -10.21 17.10 2.50
C ILE A 200 -11.64 17.59 2.21
N ALA A 201 -11.82 18.73 1.52
CA ALA A 201 -13.14 19.20 1.12
C ALA A 201 -13.84 18.23 0.16
N GLY A 202 -13.11 17.72 -0.84
CA GLY A 202 -13.65 16.79 -1.84
C GLY A 202 -14.13 15.49 -1.23
N PHE A 203 -13.29 14.84 -0.43
CA PHE A 203 -13.66 13.59 0.26
C PHE A 203 -14.72 13.79 1.35
N THR A 204 -14.77 14.97 2.00
CA THR A 204 -15.87 15.34 2.91
C THR A 204 -17.19 15.45 2.16
N SER A 205 -17.19 16.06 0.97
CA SER A 205 -18.39 16.19 0.14
C SER A 205 -18.92 14.85 -0.36
N LEU A 206 -18.05 13.85 -0.51
CA LEU A 206 -18.40 12.45 -0.80
C LEU A 206 -18.94 11.72 0.43
N THR A 207 -18.96 12.33 1.61
CA THR A 207 -19.28 11.68 2.90
C THR A 207 -18.40 10.46 3.21
N ALA A 208 -17.19 10.43 2.67
CA ALA A 208 -16.27 9.32 2.83
C ALA A 208 -15.37 9.47 4.07
N LEU A 209 -15.06 10.71 4.48
CA LEU A 209 -14.26 10.98 5.69
C LEU A 209 -15.12 10.98 6.94
N THR A 210 -14.54 10.48 8.03
CA THR A 210 -15.16 10.61 9.35
C THR A 210 -15.14 12.06 9.85
N ALA A 211 -16.20 12.45 10.55
CA ALA A 211 -16.27 13.71 11.30
C ALA A 211 -15.97 13.49 12.81
N GLU A 212 -15.54 12.30 13.20
CA GLU A 212 -15.12 11.99 14.57
C GLU A 212 -13.92 12.88 14.96
N THR A 213 -13.91 13.33 16.21
CA THR A 213 -12.88 14.21 16.75
C THR A 213 -12.01 13.53 17.80
N ASP A 214 -12.38 12.32 18.22
CA ASP A 214 -11.56 11.49 19.10
C ASP A 214 -10.55 10.69 18.25
N PRO A 215 -9.24 10.95 18.39
CA PRO A 215 -8.22 10.21 17.65
C PRO A 215 -8.21 8.70 17.92
N GLU A 216 -8.72 8.24 19.07
CA GLU A 216 -8.80 6.82 19.39
C GLU A 216 -10.00 6.11 18.74
N ARG A 217 -10.97 6.87 18.19
CA ARG A 217 -12.19 6.35 17.59
C ARG A 217 -12.41 6.74 16.13
N CYS A 218 -11.51 7.53 15.55
CA CYS A 218 -11.71 8.09 14.22
C CYS A 218 -11.47 7.09 13.07
N SER A 219 -10.62 6.06 13.26
CA SER A 219 -10.39 4.99 12.27
C SER A 219 -10.49 3.63 12.97
N ILE A 220 -11.66 3.02 12.89
CA ILE A 220 -12.06 1.80 13.60
C ILE A 220 -12.68 0.79 12.63
N PRO A 221 -11.87 0.22 11.71
CA PRO A 221 -12.37 -0.75 10.75
C PRO A 221 -13.16 -1.87 11.43
N PHE A 222 -14.26 -2.27 10.80
CA PHE A 222 -15.18 -3.34 11.24
C PHE A 222 -15.96 -3.07 12.53
N ASP A 223 -15.67 -2.00 13.27
CA ASP A 223 -16.44 -1.62 14.46
C ASP A 223 -17.85 -1.13 14.07
N LYS A 224 -18.84 -1.42 14.91
CA LYS A 224 -20.24 -0.98 14.68
C LYS A 224 -20.39 0.55 14.63
N GLU A 225 -19.54 1.28 15.36
CA GLU A 225 -19.55 2.74 15.44
C GLU A 225 -18.70 3.43 14.36
N ARG A 226 -18.15 2.67 13.39
CA ARG A 226 -17.38 3.23 12.28
C ARG A 226 -18.20 4.25 11.47
N SER A 227 -17.56 5.34 11.06
CA SER A 227 -18.29 6.48 10.47
C SER A 227 -17.65 7.07 9.21
N GLY A 228 -16.54 6.51 8.74
CA GLY A 228 -15.77 7.00 7.60
C GLY A 228 -14.29 6.76 7.80
N PHE A 229 -13.49 7.00 6.77
CA PHE A 229 -12.04 6.85 6.88
C PHE A 229 -11.35 8.13 7.35
N VAL A 230 -10.15 8.01 7.88
CA VAL A 230 -9.21 9.11 8.12
C VAL A 230 -8.18 9.12 6.99
N MET A 231 -7.98 10.27 6.34
CA MET A 231 -6.96 10.40 5.30
C MET A 231 -5.55 10.30 5.91
N GLY A 232 -4.72 9.42 5.33
CA GLY A 232 -3.30 9.31 5.62
C GLY A 232 -2.44 9.72 4.44
N GLU A 233 -1.14 9.83 4.66
CA GLU A 233 -0.13 10.11 3.64
C GLU A 233 1.16 9.34 3.91
N GLY A 234 2.04 9.27 2.90
CA GLY A 234 3.34 8.62 2.99
C GLY A 234 3.67 7.79 1.76
N ALA A 235 4.60 6.87 1.90
CA ALA A 235 4.99 5.91 0.86
C ALA A 235 5.41 4.58 1.48
N ALA A 236 5.25 3.52 0.71
CA ALA A 236 5.94 2.26 0.94
C ALA A 236 6.47 1.74 -0.39
N VAL A 237 7.71 1.27 -0.37
CA VAL A 237 8.42 0.76 -1.54
C VAL A 237 9.08 -0.56 -1.18
N VAL A 238 9.03 -1.50 -2.11
CA VAL A 238 9.67 -2.81 -1.98
C VAL A 238 10.61 -3.06 -3.15
N VAL A 239 11.64 -3.83 -2.93
CA VAL A 239 12.45 -4.42 -3.98
C VAL A 239 11.95 -5.82 -4.24
N LEU A 240 11.43 -6.05 -5.43
CA LEU A 240 11.09 -7.36 -5.95
C LEU A 240 12.21 -7.86 -6.84
N GLU A 241 12.59 -9.12 -6.68
CA GLU A 241 13.64 -9.76 -7.48
C GLU A 241 13.23 -11.12 -8.00
N GLU A 242 13.81 -11.48 -9.13
CA GLU A 242 13.80 -12.86 -9.59
C GLU A 242 14.59 -13.73 -8.59
N LEU A 243 14.03 -14.88 -8.21
CA LEU A 243 14.57 -15.73 -7.14
C LEU A 243 16.02 -16.15 -7.36
N GLU A 244 16.38 -16.61 -8.55
CA GLU A 244 17.74 -17.06 -8.83
C GLU A 244 18.73 -15.89 -8.93
N HIS A 245 18.25 -14.69 -9.32
CA HIS A 245 19.01 -13.45 -9.24
C HIS A 245 19.34 -13.11 -7.78
N ALA A 246 18.32 -13.07 -6.90
CA ALA A 246 18.48 -12.80 -5.47
C ALA A 246 19.44 -13.78 -4.80
N LYS A 247 19.33 -15.09 -5.11
CA LYS A 247 20.23 -16.12 -4.59
C LYS A 247 21.68 -15.95 -5.07
N ARG A 248 21.90 -15.61 -6.34
CA ARG A 248 23.27 -15.44 -6.89
C ARG A 248 24.05 -14.34 -6.16
N ARG A 249 23.38 -13.24 -5.78
CA ARG A 249 24.00 -12.15 -5.04
C ARG A 249 23.95 -12.32 -3.50
N GLY A 250 23.34 -13.41 -3.01
CA GLY A 250 23.23 -13.69 -1.57
C GLY A 250 22.28 -12.76 -0.83
N ALA A 251 21.23 -12.26 -1.49
CA ALA A 251 20.25 -11.37 -0.89
C ALA A 251 19.49 -12.04 0.26
N LYS A 252 19.11 -11.25 1.28
CA LYS A 252 18.06 -11.65 2.21
C LYS A 252 16.74 -11.76 1.46
N ILE A 253 15.99 -12.81 1.70
CA ILE A 253 14.65 -13.02 1.14
C ILE A 253 13.66 -13.00 2.29
N TYR A 254 12.74 -12.05 2.29
CA TYR A 254 11.73 -11.87 3.32
C TYR A 254 10.50 -12.76 3.08
N ALA A 255 10.00 -12.74 1.85
CA ALA A 255 8.82 -13.49 1.43
C ALA A 255 8.85 -13.74 -0.08
N GLU A 256 7.98 -14.60 -0.58
CA GLU A 256 7.74 -14.81 -2.00
C GLU A 256 6.38 -14.23 -2.40
N VAL A 257 6.32 -13.50 -3.50
CA VAL A 257 5.05 -13.09 -4.13
C VAL A 257 4.61 -14.24 -5.03
N VAL A 258 3.48 -14.84 -4.71
CA VAL A 258 3.03 -16.07 -5.39
C VAL A 258 1.78 -15.89 -6.23
N GLY A 259 0.96 -14.87 -5.93
CA GLY A 259 -0.27 -14.65 -6.67
C GLY A 259 -0.69 -13.17 -6.72
N TYR A 260 -1.29 -12.78 -7.83
CA TYR A 260 -1.88 -11.47 -8.03
C TYR A 260 -3.19 -11.61 -8.81
N GLY A 261 -4.26 -11.04 -8.27
CA GLY A 261 -5.56 -11.02 -8.88
C GLY A 261 -6.15 -9.62 -8.89
N CYS A 262 -6.84 -9.28 -9.96
CA CYS A 262 -7.62 -8.05 -10.06
C CYS A 262 -8.96 -8.30 -10.76
N SER A 263 -9.89 -7.38 -10.52
CA SER A 263 -11.21 -7.38 -11.13
C SER A 263 -11.79 -5.95 -11.15
N SER A 264 -12.92 -5.78 -11.77
CA SER A 264 -13.72 -4.57 -11.69
C SER A 264 -15.15 -4.91 -11.29
N ASP A 265 -15.73 -4.11 -10.38
CA ASP A 265 -17.12 -4.24 -10.00
C ASP A 265 -18.07 -3.87 -11.15
N ALA A 266 -17.67 -2.94 -12.02
CA ALA A 266 -18.50 -2.35 -13.09
C ALA A 266 -19.91 -1.97 -12.59
N TYR A 267 -19.97 -1.40 -11.37
CA TYR A 267 -21.23 -1.15 -10.64
C TYR A 267 -21.48 0.35 -10.39
N HIS A 268 -20.58 0.99 -9.60
CA HIS A 268 -20.75 2.39 -9.19
C HIS A 268 -19.40 3.11 -9.10
N ILE A 269 -19.38 4.44 -9.25
CA ILE A 269 -18.12 5.22 -9.27
C ILE A 269 -17.40 5.28 -7.92
N THR A 270 -18.11 5.13 -6.79
CA THR A 270 -17.51 5.26 -5.45
C THR A 270 -17.91 4.15 -4.48
N SER A 271 -19.00 3.40 -4.74
CA SER A 271 -19.47 2.31 -3.87
C SER A 271 -19.00 0.96 -4.42
N PRO A 272 -18.46 0.06 -3.60
CA PRO A 272 -18.27 -1.34 -4.00
C PRO A 272 -19.60 -2.01 -4.35
N ALA A 273 -19.54 -3.10 -5.10
CA ALA A 273 -20.72 -3.94 -5.37
C ALA A 273 -21.24 -4.56 -4.06
N GLU A 274 -22.54 -4.44 -3.80
CA GLU A 274 -23.15 -4.84 -2.52
C GLU A 274 -23.04 -6.34 -2.24
N ASP A 275 -22.96 -7.15 -3.28
CA ASP A 275 -22.79 -8.60 -3.18
C ASP A 275 -21.35 -9.05 -2.93
N GLY A 276 -20.38 -8.13 -3.02
CA GLY A 276 -18.95 -8.38 -2.86
C GLY A 276 -18.31 -9.22 -3.96
N SER A 277 -19.04 -9.49 -5.07
CA SER A 277 -18.60 -10.44 -6.11
C SER A 277 -17.30 -10.02 -6.80
N GLY A 278 -17.10 -8.71 -7.04
CA GLY A 278 -15.88 -8.18 -7.65
C GLY A 278 -14.65 -8.41 -6.77
N ALA A 279 -14.71 -8.01 -5.51
CA ALA A 279 -13.61 -8.22 -4.56
C ALA A 279 -13.33 -9.72 -4.33
N ALA A 280 -14.39 -10.55 -4.20
CA ALA A 280 -14.22 -12.01 -4.11
C ALA A 280 -13.50 -12.58 -5.33
N ARG A 281 -13.82 -12.09 -6.54
CA ARG A 281 -13.15 -12.51 -7.77
C ARG A 281 -11.66 -12.15 -7.77
N ALA A 282 -11.28 -10.96 -7.29
CA ALA A 282 -9.87 -10.57 -7.20
C ALA A 282 -9.10 -11.51 -6.26
N MET A 283 -9.65 -11.83 -5.08
CA MET A 283 -9.07 -12.79 -4.13
C MET A 283 -8.91 -14.17 -4.75
N LEU A 284 -9.96 -14.72 -5.38
CA LEU A 284 -9.91 -16.04 -6.04
C LEU A 284 -8.91 -16.08 -7.20
N ASN A 285 -8.79 -14.98 -7.96
CA ASN A 285 -7.80 -14.88 -9.03
C ASN A 285 -6.36 -14.93 -8.46
N ALA A 286 -6.09 -14.29 -7.32
CA ALA A 286 -4.78 -14.33 -6.67
C ALA A 286 -4.46 -15.75 -6.16
N VAL A 287 -5.41 -16.44 -5.53
CA VAL A 287 -5.28 -17.83 -5.07
C VAL A 287 -5.04 -18.77 -6.25
N GLN A 288 -5.81 -18.62 -7.32
CA GLN A 288 -5.63 -19.41 -8.54
C GLN A 288 -4.27 -19.19 -9.20
N ASP A 289 -3.80 -17.93 -9.25
CA ASP A 289 -2.49 -17.60 -9.82
C ASP A 289 -1.34 -18.19 -9.03
N ALA A 290 -1.49 -18.29 -7.70
CA ALA A 290 -0.55 -18.97 -6.81
C ALA A 290 -0.56 -20.50 -6.94
N GLY A 291 -1.61 -21.07 -7.54
CA GLY A 291 -1.77 -22.52 -7.69
C GLY A 291 -2.05 -23.25 -6.39
N ILE A 292 -2.69 -22.57 -5.42
CA ILE A 292 -3.08 -23.14 -4.13
C ILE A 292 -4.62 -23.22 -4.00
N THR A 293 -5.08 -23.82 -2.91
CA THR A 293 -6.51 -23.84 -2.54
C THR A 293 -6.82 -22.69 -1.57
N VAL A 294 -8.10 -22.33 -1.46
CA VAL A 294 -8.54 -21.27 -0.55
C VAL A 294 -8.24 -21.60 0.92
N ASP A 295 -8.26 -22.89 1.28
CA ASP A 295 -8.04 -23.36 2.66
C ASP A 295 -6.58 -23.20 3.14
N GLU A 296 -5.65 -22.89 2.24
CA GLU A 296 -4.25 -22.64 2.58
C GLU A 296 -3.99 -21.19 3.03
N VAL A 297 -4.92 -20.26 2.73
CA VAL A 297 -4.82 -18.85 3.13
C VAL A 297 -5.37 -18.70 4.54
N ASN A 298 -4.53 -18.33 5.50
CA ASN A 298 -4.91 -18.26 6.90
C ASN A 298 -4.97 -16.83 7.45
N TYR A 299 -4.57 -15.82 6.66
CA TYR A 299 -4.59 -14.43 7.04
C TYR A 299 -4.91 -13.48 5.87
N ILE A 300 -5.72 -12.46 6.14
CA ILE A 300 -6.06 -11.36 5.22
C ILE A 300 -5.77 -10.02 5.89
N ASN A 301 -4.91 -9.21 5.28
CA ASN A 301 -4.85 -7.78 5.50
C ASN A 301 -5.92 -7.14 4.61
N ALA A 302 -7.02 -6.73 5.23
CA ALA A 302 -8.18 -6.23 4.53
C ALA A 302 -8.01 -4.78 4.08
N HIS A 303 -8.77 -4.39 3.07
CA HIS A 303 -8.91 -2.99 2.74
C HIS A 303 -9.46 -2.17 3.91
N GLY A 304 -10.49 -2.66 4.60
CA GLY A 304 -10.93 -2.23 5.92
C GLY A 304 -10.81 -0.73 6.19
N THR A 305 -11.64 0.09 5.55
CA THR A 305 -11.50 1.55 5.56
C THR A 305 -12.16 2.25 6.73
N SER A 306 -12.88 1.52 7.59
CA SER A 306 -13.73 2.14 8.63
C SER A 306 -14.95 2.88 8.04
N THR A 307 -15.31 2.62 6.78
CA THR A 307 -16.56 3.07 6.20
C THR A 307 -17.62 1.97 6.31
N HIS A 308 -18.88 2.37 6.48
CA HIS A 308 -19.96 1.43 6.71
C HIS A 308 -20.07 0.41 5.56
N HIS A 309 -20.11 0.87 4.32
CA HIS A 309 -20.34 0.01 3.15
C HIS A 309 -19.13 -0.83 2.80
N ASN A 310 -17.93 -0.25 2.81
CA ASN A 310 -16.74 -1.02 2.44
C ASN A 310 -16.55 -2.23 3.35
N ASP A 311 -16.58 -2.03 4.66
CA ASP A 311 -16.27 -3.08 5.62
C ASP A 311 -17.32 -4.20 5.59
N LEU A 312 -18.61 -3.82 5.36
CA LEU A 312 -19.69 -4.78 5.18
C LEU A 312 -19.51 -5.59 3.88
N PHE A 313 -19.25 -4.92 2.75
CA PHE A 313 -19.19 -5.60 1.45
C PHE A 313 -17.90 -6.41 1.30
N GLU A 314 -16.79 -5.96 1.89
CA GLU A 314 -15.56 -6.76 1.95
C GLU A 314 -15.74 -8.02 2.82
N THR A 315 -16.44 -7.92 3.95
CA THR A 315 -16.82 -9.10 4.75
C THR A 315 -17.59 -10.11 3.92
N ARG A 316 -18.60 -9.66 3.15
CA ARG A 316 -19.35 -10.50 2.23
C ARG A 316 -18.45 -11.12 1.16
N ALA A 317 -17.55 -10.34 0.60
CA ALA A 317 -16.60 -10.81 -0.41
C ALA A 317 -15.67 -11.90 0.12
N ILE A 318 -15.13 -11.74 1.33
CA ILE A 318 -14.30 -12.75 1.99
C ILE A 318 -15.08 -14.04 2.20
N LYS A 319 -16.31 -13.95 2.71
CA LYS A 319 -17.20 -15.13 2.89
C LYS A 319 -17.56 -15.79 1.56
N LEU A 320 -17.75 -15.01 0.49
CA LEU A 320 -18.02 -15.53 -0.85
C LEU A 320 -16.82 -16.24 -1.44
N ALA A 321 -15.60 -15.71 -1.24
CA ALA A 321 -14.37 -16.28 -1.78
C ALA A 321 -13.93 -17.55 -1.04
N PHE A 322 -14.02 -17.56 0.29
CA PHE A 322 -13.43 -18.60 1.14
C PHE A 322 -14.46 -19.56 1.76
N GLY A 323 -15.76 -19.28 1.60
CA GLY A 323 -16.83 -20.16 2.10
C GLY A 323 -16.75 -20.38 3.60
N ALA A 324 -16.83 -21.64 4.04
CA ALA A 324 -16.75 -21.99 5.46
C ALA A 324 -15.38 -21.66 6.09
N HIS A 325 -14.30 -21.70 5.30
CA HIS A 325 -12.95 -21.39 5.77
C HIS A 325 -12.78 -19.93 6.22
N ALA A 326 -13.61 -19.02 5.72
CA ALA A 326 -13.57 -17.60 6.14
C ALA A 326 -13.69 -17.40 7.67
N GLY A 327 -14.40 -18.28 8.37
CA GLY A 327 -14.54 -18.25 9.83
C GLY A 327 -13.30 -18.72 10.61
N GLU A 328 -12.33 -19.33 9.94
CA GLU A 328 -11.08 -19.85 10.54
C GLU A 328 -9.92 -18.88 10.31
N MET A 329 -10.08 -17.92 9.40
CA MET A 329 -9.05 -16.96 9.00
C MET A 329 -8.95 -15.81 9.99
N LYS A 330 -7.77 -15.20 10.06
CA LYS A 330 -7.55 -13.92 10.73
C LYS A 330 -7.67 -12.78 9.72
N VAL A 331 -8.38 -11.74 10.09
CA VAL A 331 -8.57 -10.53 9.27
C VAL A 331 -8.19 -9.31 10.10
N ASN A 332 -7.44 -8.37 9.56
CA ASN A 332 -7.18 -7.10 10.22
C ASN A 332 -7.17 -5.94 9.22
N SER A 333 -7.00 -4.72 9.72
CA SER A 333 -6.76 -3.55 8.89
C SER A 333 -5.68 -2.65 9.48
N THR A 334 -4.60 -2.47 8.74
CA THR A 334 -3.49 -1.54 9.06
C THR A 334 -3.97 -0.09 9.10
N LYS A 335 -5.07 0.23 8.40
CA LYS A 335 -5.68 1.57 8.41
C LYS A 335 -6.18 2.01 9.78
N SER A 336 -6.35 1.08 10.71
CA SER A 336 -6.64 1.38 12.12
C SER A 336 -5.53 2.16 12.83
N MET A 337 -4.32 2.21 12.25
CA MET A 337 -3.15 2.91 12.82
C MET A 337 -2.62 4.03 11.93
N VAL A 338 -2.60 3.84 10.61
CA VAL A 338 -2.01 4.79 9.65
C VAL A 338 -3.03 5.58 8.85
N GLY A 339 -4.34 5.30 9.06
CA GLY A 339 -5.39 5.86 8.21
C GLY A 339 -5.36 5.31 6.79
N HIS A 340 -6.12 5.91 5.92
CA HIS A 340 -6.17 5.53 4.52
C HIS A 340 -5.17 6.36 3.71
N MET A 341 -4.02 5.78 3.39
CA MET A 341 -2.93 6.43 2.66
C MET A 341 -3.17 6.45 1.13
N LEU A 342 -4.40 6.28 0.67
CA LEU A 342 -4.84 6.33 -0.73
C LEU A 342 -3.94 5.46 -1.65
N GLY A 343 -3.21 6.07 -2.60
CA GLY A 343 -2.32 5.35 -3.50
C GLY A 343 -1.17 4.59 -2.82
N ALA A 344 -0.79 4.98 -1.61
CA ALA A 344 0.22 4.29 -0.81
C ALA A 344 -0.35 3.14 0.04
N ALA A 345 -1.69 3.08 0.24
CA ALA A 345 -2.31 2.16 1.18
C ALA A 345 -1.94 0.70 0.94
N GLY A 346 -2.17 0.18 -0.27
CA GLY A 346 -1.86 -1.21 -0.59
C GLY A 346 -0.36 -1.55 -0.51
N ALA A 347 0.51 -0.55 -0.68
CA ALA A 347 1.95 -0.79 -0.56
C ALA A 347 2.41 -0.92 0.90
N ILE A 348 1.90 -0.10 1.82
CA ILE A 348 2.22 -0.27 3.25
C ILE A 348 1.57 -1.53 3.83
N GLU A 349 0.40 -1.91 3.36
CA GLU A 349 -0.28 -3.16 3.72
C GLU A 349 0.49 -4.39 3.21
N PHE A 350 1.09 -4.30 2.02
CA PHE A 350 2.02 -5.32 1.53
C PHE A 350 3.25 -5.46 2.44
N VAL A 351 3.90 -4.35 2.82
CA VAL A 351 5.04 -4.36 3.77
C VAL A 351 4.60 -4.95 5.11
N THR A 352 3.40 -4.60 5.59
CA THR A 352 2.82 -5.19 6.81
C THR A 352 2.70 -6.71 6.69
N CYS A 353 2.12 -7.23 5.60
CA CYS A 353 2.02 -8.67 5.38
C CYS A 353 3.40 -9.38 5.36
N VAL A 354 4.42 -8.75 4.75
CA VAL A 354 5.79 -9.31 4.77
C VAL A 354 6.32 -9.40 6.20
N LYS A 355 6.12 -8.36 7.02
CA LYS A 355 6.56 -8.35 8.44
C LYS A 355 5.80 -9.36 9.28
N GLU A 356 4.51 -9.56 9.02
CA GLU A 356 3.68 -10.55 9.71
C GLU A 356 4.09 -11.99 9.38
N ILE A 357 4.47 -12.25 8.12
CA ILE A 357 5.06 -13.53 7.70
C ILE A 357 6.44 -13.75 8.35
N GLU A 358 7.28 -12.71 8.41
CA GLU A 358 8.64 -12.81 8.97
C GLU A 358 8.62 -13.12 10.47
N GLU A 359 7.69 -12.51 11.22
CA GLU A 359 7.66 -12.61 12.68
C GLU A 359 6.58 -13.57 13.22
N ASP A 360 5.75 -14.18 12.35
CA ASP A 360 4.60 -15.02 12.75
C ASP A 360 3.69 -14.29 13.76
N TYR A 361 3.41 -13.01 13.44
CA TYR A 361 2.69 -12.09 14.30
C TYR A 361 1.71 -11.26 13.49
N ILE A 362 0.42 -11.39 13.77
CA ILE A 362 -0.67 -10.62 13.16
C ILE A 362 -1.05 -9.49 14.11
N HIS A 363 -1.02 -8.23 13.64
CA HIS A 363 -1.36 -7.07 14.45
C HIS A 363 -2.87 -6.95 14.71
N ALA A 364 -3.24 -6.27 15.80
CA ALA A 364 -4.62 -5.96 16.11
C ALA A 364 -5.22 -4.93 15.14
N THR A 365 -6.53 -5.01 14.90
CA THR A 365 -7.31 -3.90 14.38
C THR A 365 -7.56 -2.92 15.54
N VAL A 366 -6.69 -1.92 15.65
CA VAL A 366 -6.70 -0.99 16.79
C VAL A 366 -8.01 -0.19 16.82
N GLY A 367 -8.57 -0.01 18.00
CA GLY A 367 -9.84 0.70 18.19
C GLY A 367 -11.09 -0.14 17.94
N TYR A 368 -10.99 -1.39 17.47
CA TYR A 368 -12.14 -2.30 17.35
C TYR A 368 -12.65 -2.70 18.76
N LYS A 369 -13.82 -2.19 19.15
CA LYS A 369 -14.39 -2.39 20.49
C LYS A 369 -15.81 -2.95 20.45
N VAL A 370 -16.66 -2.44 19.55
CA VAL A 370 -18.10 -2.75 19.48
C VAL A 370 -18.36 -3.65 18.27
N PRO A 371 -18.67 -4.95 18.49
CA PRO A 371 -19.00 -5.87 17.40
C PRO A 371 -20.24 -5.41 16.62
N ASP A 372 -20.19 -5.57 15.32
CA ASP A 372 -21.33 -5.39 14.41
C ASP A 372 -21.88 -6.77 14.06
N GLU A 373 -23.18 -6.98 14.24
CA GLU A 373 -23.83 -8.29 14.00
C GLU A 373 -23.78 -8.76 12.53
N GLU A 374 -23.60 -7.82 11.58
CA GLU A 374 -23.42 -8.12 10.18
C GLU A 374 -21.99 -8.48 9.80
N LEU A 375 -21.03 -8.26 10.69
CA LEU A 375 -19.59 -8.47 10.53
C LEU A 375 -19.11 -9.56 11.48
N ASP A 376 -19.15 -10.81 11.02
CA ASP A 376 -19.03 -12.03 11.85
C ASP A 376 -17.71 -12.79 11.61
N LEU A 377 -16.64 -12.13 11.11
CA LEU A 377 -15.32 -12.71 10.98
C LEU A 377 -14.43 -12.35 12.19
N ASP A 378 -13.26 -12.97 12.29
CA ASP A 378 -12.27 -12.64 13.31
C ASP A 378 -11.39 -11.46 12.85
N TYR A 379 -11.75 -10.26 13.29
CA TYR A 379 -11.06 -9.01 12.92
C TYR A 379 -9.86 -8.66 13.81
N CYS A 380 -9.27 -9.63 14.46
CA CYS A 380 -8.08 -9.47 15.31
C CYS A 380 -8.21 -8.31 16.29
N LYS A 381 -9.14 -8.42 17.26
CA LYS A 381 -9.28 -7.43 18.32
C LYS A 381 -8.00 -7.23 19.14
N GLU A 382 -7.25 -8.31 19.31
CA GLU A 382 -5.93 -8.35 19.92
C GLU A 382 -4.91 -8.94 18.94
N PRO A 383 -3.62 -8.65 19.11
CA PRO A 383 -2.59 -9.28 18.28
C PRO A 383 -2.59 -10.80 18.43
N VAL A 384 -2.26 -11.50 17.36
CA VAL A 384 -2.22 -12.97 17.32
C VAL A 384 -0.84 -13.45 16.93
N SER A 385 -0.23 -14.32 17.75
CA SER A 385 1.00 -15.03 17.38
C SER A 385 0.61 -16.39 16.79
N MET A 386 0.82 -16.55 15.48
CA MET A 386 0.57 -17.80 14.77
C MET A 386 1.43 -17.85 13.51
N GLU A 387 1.71 -19.06 13.02
CA GLU A 387 2.41 -19.19 11.74
C GLU A 387 1.58 -18.62 10.58
N VAL A 388 2.17 -17.67 9.84
CA VAL A 388 1.59 -17.07 8.66
C VAL A 388 2.27 -17.64 7.42
N GLN A 389 1.70 -18.72 6.88
CA GLN A 389 2.24 -19.38 5.70
C GLN A 389 1.89 -18.60 4.42
N TYR A 390 0.65 -18.10 4.35
CA TYR A 390 0.15 -17.28 3.25
C TYR A 390 -0.60 -16.06 3.81
N ALA A 391 -0.24 -14.88 3.34
CA ALA A 391 -0.90 -13.62 3.63
C ALA A 391 -1.51 -13.04 2.36
N LEU A 392 -2.79 -12.70 2.37
CA LEU A 392 -3.49 -12.02 1.29
C LEU A 392 -3.73 -10.56 1.66
N SER A 393 -3.29 -9.62 0.82
CA SER A 393 -3.59 -8.20 0.98
C SER A 393 -4.61 -7.76 -0.05
N ASN A 394 -5.69 -7.11 0.41
CA ASN A 394 -6.78 -6.61 -0.42
C ASN A 394 -6.76 -5.10 -0.55
N SER A 395 -7.06 -4.58 -1.72
CA SER A 395 -7.33 -3.17 -1.96
C SER A 395 -8.55 -2.98 -2.85
N LEU A 396 -9.47 -2.13 -2.41
CA LEU A 396 -10.70 -1.79 -3.13
C LEU A 396 -10.66 -0.28 -3.42
N GLY A 397 -10.82 0.09 -4.69
CA GLY A 397 -10.67 1.48 -5.14
C GLY A 397 -11.93 2.05 -5.77
N PHE A 398 -12.11 3.36 -5.67
CA PHE A 398 -13.12 4.09 -6.44
C PHE A 398 -13.00 3.75 -7.92
N GLY A 399 -14.15 3.64 -8.62
CA GLY A 399 -14.22 3.11 -9.98
C GLY A 399 -14.46 1.59 -10.02
N GLY A 400 -14.59 0.93 -8.83
CA GLY A 400 -14.78 -0.51 -8.71
C GLY A 400 -13.50 -1.31 -8.96
N HIS A 401 -12.34 -0.72 -8.74
CA HIS A 401 -11.06 -1.42 -8.85
C HIS A 401 -10.82 -2.31 -7.64
N ASN A 402 -10.68 -3.61 -7.87
CA ASN A 402 -10.34 -4.60 -6.85
C ASN A 402 -9.00 -5.24 -7.17
N ALA A 403 -8.11 -5.29 -6.20
CA ALA A 403 -6.82 -5.93 -6.31
C ALA A 403 -6.50 -6.74 -5.06
N SER A 404 -5.95 -7.95 -5.26
CA SER A 404 -5.48 -8.82 -4.19
C SER A 404 -4.11 -9.36 -4.55
N ILE A 405 -3.18 -9.33 -3.61
CA ILE A 405 -1.84 -9.86 -3.78
C ILE A 405 -1.57 -10.89 -2.68
N LEU A 406 -1.01 -12.03 -3.06
CA LEU A 406 -0.75 -13.15 -2.17
C LEU A 406 0.73 -13.36 -1.97
N LEU A 407 1.13 -13.32 -0.72
CA LEU A 407 2.48 -13.58 -0.23
C LEU A 407 2.57 -14.96 0.40
N LYS A 408 3.74 -15.56 0.29
CA LYS A 408 4.09 -16.83 0.92
C LYS A 408 5.35 -16.70 1.76
N LYS A 409 5.37 -17.36 2.90
CA LYS A 409 6.58 -17.52 3.72
C LYS A 409 7.67 -18.21 2.90
N TYR A 410 8.84 -17.56 2.78
CA TYR A 410 9.96 -18.15 2.09
C TYR A 410 10.70 -19.11 3.01
N THR A 411 10.80 -20.36 2.58
CA THR A 411 11.61 -21.40 3.28
C THR A 411 12.78 -21.81 2.39
N ILE A 412 13.97 -21.80 2.95
CA ILE A 412 15.16 -22.32 2.28
C ILE A 412 14.99 -23.83 2.22
N VAL A 413 14.66 -24.37 1.03
CA VAL A 413 14.68 -25.83 0.80
C VAL A 413 16.12 -26.26 0.79
N SER A 414 16.54 -27.06 1.74
CA SER A 414 17.88 -27.65 1.74
C SER A 414 18.01 -28.67 0.61
N ASP A 415 19.16 -28.71 -0.06
CA ASP A 415 19.46 -29.71 -1.13
C ASP A 415 19.25 -31.18 -0.72
N LYS A 416 19.02 -31.43 0.57
CA LYS A 416 18.68 -32.75 1.10
C LYS A 416 17.25 -33.19 0.81
N ASP A 417 16.34 -32.25 0.65
CA ASP A 417 14.91 -32.52 0.43
C ASP A 417 14.59 -32.82 -1.05
N ILE A 418 15.48 -32.44 -1.97
CA ILE A 418 15.33 -32.71 -3.42
C ILE A 418 15.70 -34.16 -3.76
N ASN A 419 16.52 -34.81 -2.96
CA ASN A 419 16.98 -36.17 -3.23
C ASN A 419 16.12 -37.30 -2.62
N GLY A 420 15.06 -36.95 -1.90
CA GLY A 420 14.14 -37.92 -1.28
C GLY A 420 12.93 -38.33 -2.15
N CYS A 421 12.76 -37.72 -3.32
CA CYS A 421 11.65 -37.99 -4.25
C CYS A 421 12.11 -38.48 -5.63
N ARG A 422 13.18 -39.28 -5.68
CA ARG A 422 13.57 -40.05 -6.88
C ARG A 422 13.41 -41.52 -6.67
#